data_0fc6bfec9e6442ddab7e01588dd6ed77
#
_entry.id   0fc6bfec9e6442ddab7e01588dd6ed77
#
_cell.length_a   1.000
_cell.length_b   1.000
_cell.length_c   1.000
_cell.angle_alpha   90.00
_cell.angle_beta   90.00
_cell.angle_gamma   90.00
#
_symmetry.space_group_name_H-M   'P 1'
#
loop_
_entity.id
_entity.type
_entity.pdbx_description
1 polymer ?
#
loop_
_entity_poly.entity_id
_entity_poly.type
_entity_poly.pdbx_seq_one_letter_code
_entity_poly.pdbx_strand_id
1 'polypeptide(L)'
;AVVAHLTGKSDGEAALKAALDKFDKTFPIADEKTTKERAMIEPCMNLALEALEDYGTPEFPEEGQEKISITAKGEDYEIPVIGFLDLVFPEAGLVIDLKTTGRCPSTMSAEHQLQRAIYQKAKGNQAVKFLYVTPKKTALLEDGDPNELLARAKTQITRMERFLRSGTRHDIAGVIPVNPSTFYWNGAEAIREELYGI
;
A
#
# COMPACT_ATOMS: atom_id res chain seq x y z
N ALA A 1 -14.37 -1.95 -1.17
CA ALA A 1 -15.53 -2.59 -0.52
C ALA A 1 -15.44 -2.45 1.00
N VAL A 2 -14.43 -3.07 1.67
CA VAL A 2 -14.28 -3.08 3.15
C VAL A 2 -14.39 -1.67 3.73
N VAL A 3 -13.58 -0.71 3.28
CA VAL A 3 -13.61 0.68 3.74
C VAL A 3 -15.00 1.32 3.57
N ALA A 4 -15.62 1.16 2.41
CA ALA A 4 -16.94 1.76 2.14
C ALA A 4 -18.02 1.23 3.07
N HIS A 5 -17.95 -0.05 3.45
CA HIS A 5 -18.87 -0.65 4.42
C HIS A 5 -18.59 -0.13 5.83
N LEU A 6 -17.34 -0.22 6.31
CA LEU A 6 -16.97 0.18 7.68
C LEU A 6 -17.20 1.67 7.97
N THR A 7 -17.11 2.53 6.95
CA THR A 7 -17.37 3.98 7.09
C THR A 7 -18.85 4.36 6.86
N GLY A 8 -19.74 3.39 6.65
CA GLY A 8 -21.16 3.63 6.41
C GLY A 8 -21.48 4.29 5.05
N LYS A 9 -20.51 4.43 4.15
CA LYS A 9 -20.71 4.98 2.79
C LYS A 9 -21.55 4.06 1.90
N SER A 10 -21.60 2.77 2.21
CA SER A 10 -22.35 1.76 1.47
C SER A 10 -22.65 0.58 2.39
N ASP A 11 -23.82 -0.05 2.22
CA ASP A 11 -24.06 -1.34 2.84
C ASP A 11 -23.17 -2.42 2.23
N GLY A 12 -23.10 -3.59 2.88
CA GLY A 12 -22.21 -4.67 2.47
C GLY A 12 -22.46 -5.19 1.06
N GLU A 13 -23.73 -5.30 0.66
CA GLU A 13 -24.13 -5.79 -0.65
C GLU A 13 -23.75 -4.80 -1.77
N ALA A 14 -24.06 -3.52 -1.58
CA ALA A 14 -23.72 -2.46 -2.53
C ALA A 14 -22.20 -2.28 -2.63
N ALA A 15 -21.46 -2.38 -1.52
CA ALA A 15 -19.99 -2.30 -1.49
C ALA A 15 -19.35 -3.48 -2.24
N LEU A 16 -19.90 -4.69 -2.07
CA LEU A 16 -19.44 -5.88 -2.80
C LEU A 16 -19.72 -5.73 -4.31
N LYS A 17 -20.93 -5.34 -4.67
CA LYS A 17 -21.30 -5.11 -6.07
C LYS A 17 -20.39 -4.09 -6.74
N ALA A 18 -20.13 -2.94 -6.09
CA ALA A 18 -19.22 -1.94 -6.62
C ALA A 18 -17.78 -2.47 -6.81
N ALA A 19 -17.31 -3.35 -5.90
CA ALA A 19 -15.98 -3.97 -6.04
C ALA A 19 -15.92 -4.95 -7.23
N LEU A 20 -16.97 -5.76 -7.42
CA LEU A 20 -17.08 -6.68 -8.55
C LEU A 20 -17.18 -5.91 -9.88
N ASP A 21 -18.01 -4.87 -9.94
CA ASP A 21 -18.16 -4.02 -11.12
C ASP A 21 -16.83 -3.32 -11.49
N LYS A 22 -16.07 -2.87 -10.48
CA LYS A 22 -14.75 -2.27 -10.68
C LYS A 22 -13.74 -3.30 -11.20
N PHE A 23 -13.76 -4.52 -10.64
CA PHE A 23 -12.89 -5.61 -11.10
C PHE A 23 -13.17 -5.95 -12.57
N ASP A 24 -14.45 -6.15 -12.92
CA ASP A 24 -14.89 -6.51 -14.28
C ASP A 24 -14.52 -5.41 -15.30
N LYS A 25 -14.61 -4.12 -14.92
CA LYS A 25 -14.14 -3.01 -15.76
C LYS A 25 -12.62 -2.97 -15.93
N THR A 26 -11.87 -3.35 -14.88
CA THR A 26 -10.40 -3.38 -14.93
C THR A 26 -9.86 -4.55 -15.72
N PHE A 27 -10.56 -5.69 -15.67
CA PHE A 27 -10.20 -6.94 -16.34
C PHE A 27 -11.36 -7.42 -17.27
N PRO A 28 -11.58 -6.74 -18.41
CA PRO A 28 -12.73 -7.03 -19.27
C PRO A 28 -12.65 -8.38 -19.99
N ILE A 29 -11.45 -8.98 -20.06
CA ILE A 29 -11.25 -10.30 -20.66
C ILE A 29 -11.09 -11.31 -19.53
N ALA A 30 -12.07 -12.20 -19.41
CA ALA A 30 -12.05 -13.29 -18.44
C ALA A 30 -11.13 -14.42 -18.91
N ASP A 31 -10.10 -14.70 -18.13
CA ASP A 31 -9.30 -15.90 -18.21
C ASP A 31 -9.45 -16.72 -16.91
N GLU A 32 -8.77 -17.86 -16.82
CA GLU A 32 -8.84 -18.73 -15.64
C GLU A 32 -8.33 -18.01 -14.37
N LYS A 33 -7.31 -17.15 -14.50
CA LYS A 33 -6.73 -16.41 -13.39
C LYS A 33 -7.68 -15.33 -12.89
N THR A 34 -8.16 -14.47 -13.77
CA THR A 34 -9.08 -13.38 -13.43
C THR A 34 -10.41 -13.92 -12.88
N THR A 35 -10.92 -15.05 -13.40
CA THR A 35 -12.10 -15.71 -12.87
C THR A 35 -11.89 -16.16 -11.41
N LYS A 36 -10.74 -16.79 -11.11
CA LYS A 36 -10.38 -17.18 -9.74
C LYS A 36 -10.21 -15.96 -8.82
N GLU A 37 -9.53 -14.92 -9.28
CA GLU A 37 -9.33 -13.69 -8.51
C GLU A 37 -10.65 -12.98 -8.21
N ARG A 38 -11.56 -12.92 -9.18
CA ARG A 38 -12.91 -12.38 -8.99
C ARG A 38 -13.71 -13.14 -7.93
N ALA A 39 -13.66 -14.47 -7.95
CA ALA A 39 -14.33 -15.32 -6.98
C ALA A 39 -13.80 -15.17 -5.54
N MET A 40 -12.60 -14.61 -5.37
CA MET A 40 -12.01 -14.35 -4.05
C MET A 40 -12.53 -13.06 -3.39
N ILE A 41 -13.14 -12.13 -4.13
CA ILE A 41 -13.49 -10.79 -3.64
C ILE A 41 -14.46 -10.88 -2.47
N GLU A 42 -15.57 -11.58 -2.63
CA GLU A 42 -16.60 -11.71 -1.59
C GLU A 42 -16.10 -12.40 -0.33
N PRO A 43 -15.52 -13.62 -0.37
CA PRO A 43 -15.04 -14.26 0.84
C PRO A 43 -13.92 -13.49 1.53
N CYS A 44 -13.03 -12.82 0.78
CA CYS A 44 -12.02 -11.94 1.37
C CYS A 44 -12.65 -10.71 2.05
N MET A 45 -13.67 -10.10 1.44
CA MET A 45 -14.39 -8.97 2.06
C MET A 45 -15.02 -9.39 3.38
N ASN A 46 -15.75 -10.51 3.41
CA ASN A 46 -16.44 -10.99 4.59
C ASN A 46 -15.48 -11.29 5.74
N LEU A 47 -14.39 -12.01 5.47
CA LEU A 47 -13.38 -12.32 6.47
C LEU A 47 -12.59 -11.09 6.94
N ALA A 48 -12.40 -10.08 6.07
CA ALA A 48 -11.81 -8.81 6.49
C ALA A 48 -12.72 -8.05 7.44
N LEU A 49 -14.02 -7.98 7.15
CA LEU A 49 -15.02 -7.31 8.00
C LEU A 49 -15.11 -7.99 9.37
N GLU A 50 -15.18 -9.32 9.42
CA GLU A 50 -15.17 -10.10 10.65
C GLU A 50 -13.92 -9.81 11.50
N ALA A 51 -12.73 -9.80 10.87
CA ALA A 51 -11.46 -9.54 11.55
C ALA A 51 -11.30 -8.10 12.06
N LEU A 52 -12.11 -7.17 11.57
CA LEU A 52 -12.04 -5.74 11.90
C LEU A 52 -13.18 -5.28 12.83
N GLU A 53 -14.16 -6.14 13.13
CA GLU A 53 -15.39 -5.80 13.87
C GLU A 53 -15.11 -5.16 15.24
N ASP A 54 -14.11 -5.66 15.96
CA ASP A 54 -13.77 -5.23 17.31
C ASP A 54 -13.02 -3.88 17.39
N TYR A 55 -12.57 -3.32 16.27
CA TYR A 55 -11.75 -2.08 16.28
C TYR A 55 -12.56 -0.79 16.15
N GLY A 56 -13.88 -0.89 15.96
CA GLY A 56 -14.77 0.26 15.80
C GLY A 56 -14.79 0.82 14.37
N THR A 57 -15.16 2.09 14.24
CA THR A 57 -15.28 2.74 12.94
C THR A 57 -13.95 3.38 12.52
N PRO A 58 -13.38 3.01 11.37
CA PRO A 58 -12.16 3.65 10.91
C PRO A 58 -12.42 5.06 10.38
N GLU A 59 -11.46 5.94 10.58
CA GLU A 59 -11.38 7.21 9.84
C GLU A 59 -10.96 6.96 8.40
N PHE A 60 -11.62 7.65 7.49
CA PHE A 60 -11.28 7.62 6.07
C PHE A 60 -11.55 8.99 5.45
N PRO A 61 -10.50 9.72 5.02
CA PRO A 61 -10.64 11.03 4.42
C PRO A 61 -11.58 11.02 3.20
N GLU A 62 -12.27 12.12 2.95
CA GLU A 62 -13.19 12.25 1.80
C GLU A 62 -12.46 12.07 0.47
N GLU A 63 -11.20 12.50 0.41
CA GLU A 63 -10.34 12.41 -0.79
C GLU A 63 -9.75 11.02 -1.04
N GLY A 64 -10.01 10.05 -0.17
CA GLY A 64 -9.50 8.69 -0.27
C GLY A 64 -8.64 8.26 0.93
N GLN A 65 -7.59 7.48 0.72
CA GLN A 65 -6.69 7.02 1.78
C GLN A 65 -5.93 8.19 2.42
N GLU A 66 -5.68 8.12 3.72
CA GLU A 66 -4.84 9.11 4.41
C GLU A 66 -3.42 9.07 3.84
N LYS A 67 -3.01 10.17 3.22
CA LYS A 67 -1.66 10.34 2.73
C LYS A 67 -0.73 10.74 3.87
N ILE A 68 0.31 9.95 4.08
CA ILE A 68 1.41 10.31 4.98
C ILE A 68 2.63 10.75 4.19
N SER A 69 3.43 11.62 4.78
CA SER A 69 4.73 12.04 4.25
C SER A 69 5.73 12.15 5.39
N ILE A 70 6.82 11.41 5.29
CA ILE A 70 7.96 11.55 6.19
C ILE A 70 9.02 12.36 5.45
N THR A 71 8.99 13.66 5.66
CA THR A 71 10.14 14.55 5.48
C THR A 71 10.41 15.14 6.85
N ALA A 72 11.34 14.57 7.57
CA ALA A 72 11.61 15.07 8.90
C ALA A 72 12.61 16.23 8.81
N LYS A 73 12.24 17.40 9.36
CA LYS A 73 13.22 18.42 9.75
C LYS A 73 14.27 17.75 10.63
N GLY A 74 15.53 17.69 10.16
CA GLY A 74 16.64 17.06 10.88
C GLY A 74 17.00 15.63 10.44
N GLU A 75 16.30 15.06 9.47
CA GLU A 75 16.75 13.87 8.79
C GLU A 75 17.74 14.23 7.66
N ASP A 76 18.71 13.35 7.38
CA ASP A 76 19.77 13.61 6.39
C ASP A 76 19.29 13.38 4.93
N TYR A 77 17.99 13.48 4.68
CA TYR A 77 17.39 13.30 3.35
C TYR A 77 16.29 14.34 3.11
N GLU A 78 16.17 14.76 1.83
CA GLU A 78 15.20 15.77 1.38
C GLU A 78 14.03 15.15 0.61
N ILE A 79 14.24 13.95 0.04
CA ILE A 79 13.20 13.27 -0.72
C ILE A 79 12.13 12.73 0.25
N PRO A 80 10.86 13.16 0.11
CA PRO A 80 9.80 12.67 0.98
C PRO A 80 9.52 11.18 0.75
N VAL A 81 9.38 10.43 1.85
CA VAL A 81 8.81 9.10 1.81
C VAL A 81 7.30 9.24 1.94
N ILE A 82 6.59 8.89 0.89
CA ILE A 82 5.13 9.01 0.82
C ILE A 82 4.50 7.63 1.00
N GLY A 83 3.41 7.57 1.76
CA GLY A 83 2.59 6.38 1.91
C GLY A 83 1.11 6.73 1.99
N PHE A 84 0.26 5.71 1.89
CA PHE A 84 -1.18 5.83 2.01
C PHE A 84 -1.68 4.77 2.99
N LEU A 85 -2.42 5.21 4.00
CA LEU A 85 -2.96 4.33 5.03
C LEU A 85 -4.32 3.80 4.59
N ASP A 86 -4.56 2.50 4.76
CA ASP A 86 -5.83 1.88 4.38
C ASP A 86 -6.92 2.16 5.42
N LEU A 87 -6.66 1.88 6.69
CA LEU A 87 -7.63 1.97 7.78
C LEU A 87 -6.95 2.55 9.04
N VAL A 88 -7.48 3.65 9.54
CA VAL A 88 -7.05 4.26 10.81
C VAL A 88 -8.19 4.12 11.80
N PHE A 89 -7.96 3.46 12.94
CA PHE A 89 -8.92 3.27 14.02
C PHE A 89 -8.53 4.13 15.23
N PRO A 90 -9.07 5.35 15.37
CA PRO A 90 -8.65 6.29 16.41
C PRO A 90 -8.93 5.77 17.82
N GLU A 91 -10.11 5.16 18.01
CA GLU A 91 -10.53 4.62 19.32
C GLU A 91 -9.64 3.47 19.78
N ALA A 92 -9.20 2.62 18.84
CA ALA A 92 -8.27 1.52 19.12
C ALA A 92 -6.80 1.94 19.14
N GLY A 93 -6.48 3.19 18.76
CA GLY A 93 -5.10 3.64 18.63
C GLY A 93 -4.28 2.86 17.59
N LEU A 94 -4.92 2.38 16.52
CA LEU A 94 -4.38 1.38 15.61
C LEU A 94 -4.54 1.80 14.14
N VAL A 95 -3.50 1.51 13.35
CA VAL A 95 -3.57 1.55 11.88
C VAL A 95 -3.50 0.12 11.35
N ILE A 96 -4.38 -0.23 10.42
CA ILE A 96 -4.37 -1.53 9.76
C ILE A 96 -4.20 -1.34 8.26
N ASP A 97 -3.17 -1.97 7.71
CA ASP A 97 -2.95 -2.09 6.27
C ASP A 97 -3.52 -3.43 5.78
N LEU A 98 -4.40 -3.39 4.80
CA LEU A 98 -5.15 -4.55 4.32
C LEU A 98 -4.48 -5.18 3.10
N LYS A 99 -4.06 -6.44 3.22
CA LYS A 99 -3.39 -7.19 2.15
C LYS A 99 -4.20 -8.42 1.75
N THR A 100 -4.76 -8.41 0.54
CA THR A 100 -5.33 -9.63 -0.04
C THR A 100 -4.23 -10.49 -0.64
N THR A 101 -4.27 -11.80 -0.39
CA THR A 101 -3.23 -12.74 -0.83
C THR A 101 -3.80 -14.14 -1.05
N GLY A 102 -3.15 -14.92 -1.90
CA GLY A 102 -3.53 -16.34 -2.11
C GLY A 102 -3.17 -17.25 -0.93
N ARG A 103 -2.20 -16.84 -0.09
CA ARG A 103 -1.75 -17.60 1.10
C ARG A 103 -1.38 -16.63 2.23
N CYS A 104 -1.99 -16.79 3.40
CA CYS A 104 -1.59 -16.04 4.58
C CYS A 104 -0.15 -16.41 4.98
N PRO A 105 0.74 -15.40 5.09
CA PRO A 105 2.09 -15.65 5.59
C PRO A 105 2.07 -15.94 7.10
N SER A 106 3.09 -16.61 7.60
CA SER A 106 3.35 -16.78 9.04
C SER A 106 4.15 -15.62 9.63
N THR A 107 4.86 -14.90 8.76
CA THR A 107 5.66 -13.70 9.10
C THR A 107 5.56 -12.71 7.94
N MET A 108 5.71 -11.42 8.24
CA MET A 108 5.69 -10.37 7.22
C MET A 108 6.93 -10.43 6.33
N SER A 109 6.77 -10.10 5.03
CA SER A 109 7.92 -9.88 4.15
C SER A 109 8.75 -8.66 4.61
N ALA A 110 10.01 -8.60 4.19
CA ALA A 110 10.88 -7.48 4.54
C ALA A 110 10.34 -6.11 4.07
N GLU A 111 9.66 -6.10 2.91
CA GLU A 111 9.01 -4.90 2.36
C GLU A 111 7.85 -4.45 3.24
N HIS A 112 6.99 -5.38 3.66
CA HIS A 112 5.85 -5.07 4.53
C HIS A 112 6.30 -4.66 5.93
N GLN A 113 7.35 -5.29 6.49
CA GLN A 113 7.95 -4.84 7.75
C GLN A 113 8.47 -3.40 7.65
N LEU A 114 9.16 -3.06 6.54
CA LEU A 114 9.65 -1.70 6.29
C LEU A 114 8.49 -0.72 6.13
N GLN A 115 7.46 -1.06 5.36
CA GLN A 115 6.25 -0.25 5.19
C GLN A 115 5.57 0.02 6.54
N ARG A 116 5.45 -1.00 7.38
CA ARG A 116 4.91 -0.89 8.74
C ARG A 116 5.71 0.10 9.59
N ALA A 117 7.03 -0.01 9.60
CA ALA A 117 7.90 0.89 10.37
C ALA A 117 7.77 2.35 9.92
N ILE A 118 7.67 2.59 8.61
CA ILE A 118 7.45 3.91 8.02
C ILE A 118 6.09 4.47 8.46
N TYR A 119 5.03 3.68 8.38
CA TYR A 119 3.69 4.10 8.79
C TYR A 119 3.63 4.41 10.30
N GLN A 120 4.25 3.56 11.12
CA GLN A 120 4.34 3.77 12.56
C GLN A 120 5.06 5.08 12.90
N LYS A 121 6.18 5.37 12.25
CA LYS A 121 6.91 6.64 12.41
C LYS A 121 6.05 7.84 12.01
N ALA A 122 5.35 7.76 10.88
CA ALA A 122 4.50 8.84 10.37
C ALA A 122 3.32 9.16 11.30
N LYS A 123 2.79 8.15 11.99
CA LYS A 123 1.67 8.28 12.94
C LYS A 123 2.12 8.50 14.39
N GLY A 124 3.34 9.01 14.62
CA GLY A 124 3.82 9.33 15.97
C GLY A 124 4.00 8.09 16.87
N ASN A 125 4.42 6.98 16.30
CA ASN A 125 4.60 5.66 16.92
C ASN A 125 3.29 4.96 17.34
N GLN A 126 2.16 5.32 16.74
CA GLN A 126 0.92 4.56 16.86
C GLN A 126 1.13 3.12 16.36
N ALA A 127 0.44 2.16 16.95
CA ALA A 127 0.52 0.76 16.50
C ALA A 127 0.07 0.62 15.05
N VAL A 128 0.84 -0.16 14.27
CA VAL A 128 0.52 -0.46 12.86
C VAL A 128 0.60 -1.96 12.66
N LYS A 129 -0.47 -2.55 12.17
CA LYS A 129 -0.57 -3.99 11.87
C LYS A 129 -0.98 -4.22 10.42
N PHE A 130 -0.61 -5.38 9.90
CA PHE A 130 -0.97 -5.81 8.56
C PHE A 130 -1.97 -6.95 8.64
N LEU A 131 -3.17 -6.73 8.11
CA LEU A 131 -4.20 -7.76 8.01
C LEU A 131 -4.09 -8.46 6.65
N TYR A 132 -3.55 -9.67 6.65
CA TYR A 132 -3.55 -10.54 5.49
C TYR A 132 -4.84 -11.31 5.40
N VAL A 133 -5.49 -11.25 4.25
CA VAL A 133 -6.78 -11.89 4.01
C VAL A 133 -6.69 -12.82 2.81
N THR A 134 -7.16 -14.03 3.00
CA THR A 134 -7.40 -15.02 1.93
C THR A 134 -8.88 -15.39 1.92
N PRO A 135 -9.39 -16.10 0.92
CA PRO A 135 -10.77 -16.59 0.92
C PRO A 135 -11.12 -17.57 2.05
N LYS A 136 -10.14 -18.01 2.84
CA LYS A 136 -10.33 -19.07 3.86
C LYS A 136 -9.95 -18.65 5.27
N LYS A 137 -9.11 -17.65 5.43
CA LYS A 137 -8.61 -17.20 6.74
C LYS A 137 -7.93 -15.84 6.66
N THR A 138 -7.79 -15.23 7.83
CA THR A 138 -7.00 -14.01 8.02
C THR A 138 -5.78 -14.26 8.90
N ALA A 139 -4.82 -13.35 8.85
CA ALA A 139 -3.70 -13.27 9.78
C ALA A 139 -3.36 -11.79 10.03
N LEU A 140 -3.37 -11.37 11.30
CA LEU A 140 -2.97 -10.02 11.71
C LEU A 140 -1.54 -10.09 12.24
N LEU A 141 -0.60 -9.42 11.54
CA LEU A 141 0.82 -9.52 11.81
C LEU A 141 1.44 -8.15 12.15
N GLU A 142 2.49 -8.20 13.00
CA GLU A 142 3.23 -7.04 13.49
C GLU A 142 4.70 -7.43 13.73
N ASP A 143 5.40 -7.80 12.66
CA ASP A 143 6.78 -8.29 12.74
C ASP A 143 7.82 -7.19 12.55
N GLY A 144 9.02 -7.42 13.08
CA GLY A 144 10.21 -6.60 12.87
C GLY A 144 10.40 -5.47 13.89
N ASP A 145 11.64 -5.09 14.14
CA ASP A 145 11.99 -3.92 14.96
C ASP A 145 11.88 -2.63 14.12
N PRO A 146 10.96 -1.72 14.47
CA PRO A 146 10.78 -0.48 13.73
C PRO A 146 12.06 0.38 13.65
N ASN A 147 12.87 0.41 14.70
CA ASN A 147 14.07 1.26 14.74
C ASN A 147 15.15 0.74 13.78
N GLU A 148 15.38 -0.57 13.75
CA GLU A 148 16.30 -1.19 12.81
C GLU A 148 15.85 -0.97 11.36
N LEU A 149 14.57 -1.17 11.09
CA LEU A 149 13.98 -1.00 9.76
C LEU A 149 14.05 0.45 9.28
N LEU A 150 13.78 1.43 10.15
CA LEU A 150 13.91 2.85 9.83
C LEU A 150 15.36 3.26 9.57
N ALA A 151 16.34 2.72 10.31
CA ALA A 151 17.74 2.96 10.06
C ALA A 151 18.18 2.43 8.68
N ARG A 152 17.67 1.25 8.28
CA ARG A 152 17.88 0.68 6.94
C ARG A 152 17.22 1.53 5.86
N ALA A 153 15.97 2.00 6.07
CA ALA A 153 15.28 2.90 5.15
C ALA A 153 16.08 4.18 4.93
N LYS A 154 16.51 4.85 6.02
CA LYS A 154 17.34 6.06 5.97
C LYS A 154 18.60 5.85 5.13
N THR A 155 19.29 4.74 5.34
CA THR A 155 20.48 4.41 4.56
C THR A 155 20.18 4.29 3.07
N GLN A 156 19.08 3.64 2.70
CA GLN A 156 18.68 3.49 1.29
C GLN A 156 18.29 4.83 0.66
N ILE A 157 17.51 5.64 1.37
CA ILE A 157 17.08 6.97 0.90
C ILE A 157 18.29 7.87 0.68
N THR A 158 19.23 7.92 1.64
CA THR A 158 20.46 8.72 1.52
C THR A 158 21.31 8.28 0.33
N ARG A 159 21.41 6.97 0.07
CA ARG A 159 22.12 6.46 -1.12
C ARG A 159 21.43 6.86 -2.42
N MET A 160 20.10 6.79 -2.44
CA MET A 160 19.30 7.21 -3.60
C MET A 160 19.48 8.71 -3.86
N GLU A 161 19.43 9.55 -2.83
CA GLU A 161 19.67 11.00 -2.98
C GLU A 161 21.06 11.31 -3.51
N ARG A 162 22.10 10.65 -2.99
CA ARG A 162 23.47 10.80 -3.51
C ARG A 162 23.56 10.41 -4.98
N PHE A 163 22.89 9.33 -5.35
CA PHE A 163 22.83 8.91 -6.75
C PHE A 163 22.11 9.96 -7.61
N LEU A 164 20.93 10.46 -7.19
CA LEU A 164 20.20 11.47 -7.93
C LEU A 164 20.93 12.82 -8.04
N ARG A 165 21.84 13.13 -7.12
CA ARG A 165 22.69 14.32 -7.14
C ARG A 165 24.00 14.13 -7.93
N SER A 166 24.32 12.93 -8.38
CA SER A 166 25.58 12.62 -9.08
C SER A 166 25.63 13.11 -10.53
N GLY A 167 24.52 13.53 -11.10
CA GLY A 167 24.44 14.02 -12.47
C GLY A 167 23.11 14.71 -12.79
N THR A 168 22.98 15.13 -14.03
CA THR A 168 21.68 15.63 -14.55
C THR A 168 20.69 14.46 -14.70
N ARG A 169 19.42 14.77 -14.89
CA ARG A 169 18.39 13.73 -15.15
C ARG A 169 18.73 12.86 -16.36
N HIS A 170 19.36 13.42 -17.40
CA HIS A 170 19.80 12.68 -18.59
C HIS A 170 20.98 11.77 -18.31
N ASP A 171 21.97 12.24 -17.50
CA ASP A 171 23.10 11.40 -17.09
C ASP A 171 22.63 10.18 -16.29
N ILE A 172 21.70 10.41 -15.35
CA ILE A 172 21.11 9.37 -14.52
C ILE A 172 20.25 8.40 -15.35
N ALA A 173 19.41 8.93 -16.26
CA ALA A 173 18.61 8.11 -17.15
C ALA A 173 19.49 7.23 -18.06
N GLY A 174 20.65 7.73 -18.50
CA GLY A 174 21.60 6.98 -19.32
C GLY A 174 22.22 5.75 -18.65
N VAL A 175 22.17 5.63 -17.32
CA VAL A 175 22.72 4.50 -16.57
C VAL A 175 21.65 3.59 -15.93
N ILE A 176 20.38 4.00 -15.92
CA ILE A 176 19.29 3.20 -15.37
C ILE A 176 18.62 2.40 -16.50
N PRO A 177 18.69 1.04 -16.46
CA PRO A 177 17.92 0.24 -17.40
C PRO A 177 16.43 0.38 -17.15
N VAL A 178 15.67 0.66 -18.20
CA VAL A 178 14.22 0.92 -18.13
C VAL A 178 13.44 -0.23 -18.75
N ASN A 179 12.39 -0.64 -18.04
CA ASN A 179 11.34 -1.47 -18.64
C ASN A 179 10.16 -0.57 -19.03
N PRO A 180 9.92 -0.32 -20.34
CA PRO A 180 8.89 0.60 -20.79
C PRO A 180 7.46 0.12 -20.50
N SER A 181 7.29 -1.16 -20.21
CA SER A 181 5.98 -1.77 -19.97
C SER A 181 5.52 -1.73 -18.51
N THR A 182 6.25 -1.06 -17.62
CA THR A 182 5.84 -0.98 -16.21
C THR A 182 4.76 0.06 -16.01
N PHE A 183 3.86 -0.20 -15.06
CA PHE A 183 2.77 0.71 -14.71
C PHE A 183 3.25 2.09 -14.18
N TYR A 184 4.49 2.20 -13.75
CA TYR A 184 5.07 3.48 -13.29
C TYR A 184 5.11 4.55 -14.37
N TRP A 185 5.02 4.17 -15.65
CA TRP A 185 4.98 5.11 -16.75
C TRP A 185 3.59 5.63 -17.09
N ASN A 186 2.53 5.09 -16.45
CA ASN A 186 1.16 5.55 -16.70
C ASN A 186 1.02 7.03 -16.29
N GLY A 187 0.74 7.89 -17.25
CA GLY A 187 0.70 9.33 -17.06
C GLY A 187 2.06 10.05 -17.08
N ALA A 188 3.15 9.32 -17.38
CA ALA A 188 4.51 9.85 -17.50
C ALA A 188 5.16 9.50 -18.85
N GLU A 189 4.35 9.21 -19.87
CA GLU A 189 4.79 8.77 -21.18
C GLU A 189 5.72 9.81 -21.86
N ALA A 190 5.37 11.10 -21.76
CA ALA A 190 6.20 12.18 -22.30
C ALA A 190 7.59 12.26 -21.67
N ILE A 191 7.69 11.98 -20.36
CA ILE A 191 8.97 11.95 -19.65
C ILE A 191 9.79 10.73 -20.09
N ARG A 192 9.12 9.58 -20.26
CA ARG A 192 9.77 8.36 -20.76
C ARG A 192 10.36 8.57 -22.15
N GLU A 193 9.58 9.15 -23.07
CA GLU A 193 10.02 9.47 -24.43
C GLU A 193 11.19 10.46 -24.40
N GLU A 194 11.10 11.53 -23.60
CA GLU A 194 12.17 12.55 -23.48
C GLU A 194 13.48 11.94 -22.97
N LEU A 195 13.44 11.08 -21.95
CA LEU A 195 14.64 10.59 -21.28
C LEU A 195 15.23 9.33 -21.93
N TYR A 196 14.42 8.49 -22.53
CA TYR A 196 14.81 7.16 -23.01
C TYR A 196 14.54 6.94 -24.49
N GLY A 197 13.78 7.80 -25.16
CA GLY A 197 13.45 7.67 -26.58
C GLY A 197 12.53 6.48 -26.92
N ILE A 198 11.71 6.00 -25.94
CA ILE A 198 10.85 4.81 -26.08
C ILE A 198 9.45 5.05 -25.51
#